data_8c3344ff03d94c5fd8bc08c6662176c7
#
_entry.id   8c3344ff03d94c5fd8bc08c6662176c7
#
_cell.length_a   1.000
_cell.length_b   1.000
_cell.length_c   1.000
_cell.angle_alpha   90.00
_cell.angle_beta   90.00
_cell.angle_gamma   90.00
#
_symmetry.space_group_name_H-M   'P 1'
#
loop_
_entity.id
_entity.type
_entity.pdbx_description
1 polymer ?
#
loop_
_entity_poly.entity_id
_entity_poly.type
_entity_poly.pdbx_seq_one_letter_code
_entity_poly.pdbx_strand_id
1 'polypeptide(L)'
;MALSLGIVGLPNVGKSTLFNALTKAQNAEAANYPFCTIEPNKATVAVPDKRVDALTDLVKPAKTIYATVDFVDIAGLVKGASKGEGLGNQFLGNIRECAAIVEVVRCFEDENIAHVDGSVDPLRDVETIETELLLADLESAEKRLDNLKKKAKFDKDMQKAQPVLEALVAHLGEGKPGSTFELPENNDAFAQVWRELSLLTAKKFIYCANVDEDGLNDDNKHVTALRALASGRGCELVKICARLEEELQGLSDEEQAEMLESYGITESGLENIIRTGYHTLGLASFLTAGPKEVRAWTFKQGWKAPQTAGVIHTDFEKGFIRAEVISYEDYMTHKSEAACRAAGCLRVEGKEYVVKDGDMMNFLFNV
;
A
#
# COMPACT_ATOMS: atom_id res chain seq x y z
N MET A 1 10.17 -7.00 5.21
CA MET A 1 9.92 -5.68 4.61
C MET A 1 8.84 -5.01 5.43
N ALA A 2 8.98 -3.73 5.72
CA ALA A 2 7.91 -2.93 6.27
C ALA A 2 6.73 -2.92 5.28
N LEU A 3 5.49 -2.96 5.79
CA LEU A 3 4.29 -2.89 4.96
C LEU A 3 4.00 -1.40 4.65
N SER A 4 4.87 -0.77 3.88
CA SER A 4 4.80 0.65 3.53
C SER A 4 4.71 0.85 2.03
N LEU A 5 4.12 1.99 1.65
CA LEU A 5 4.00 2.48 0.29
C LEU A 5 5.04 3.58 0.06
N GLY A 6 5.89 3.43 -0.94
CA GLY A 6 6.84 4.48 -1.33
C GLY A 6 6.19 5.43 -2.33
N ILE A 7 6.18 6.73 -2.03
CA ILE A 7 5.68 7.75 -2.94
C ILE A 7 6.83 8.18 -3.85
N VAL A 8 6.69 7.99 -5.15
CA VAL A 8 7.66 8.38 -6.16
C VAL A 8 7.01 9.30 -7.20
N GLY A 9 7.81 9.97 -7.99
CA GLY A 9 7.36 10.83 -9.09
C GLY A 9 8.45 11.79 -9.53
N LEU A 10 8.32 12.35 -10.72
CA LEU A 10 9.20 13.39 -11.22
C LEU A 10 9.12 14.67 -10.36
N PRO A 11 10.06 15.60 -10.48
CA PRO A 11 9.93 16.91 -9.84
C PRO A 11 8.66 17.66 -10.29
N ASN A 12 8.06 18.43 -9.38
CA ASN A 12 6.91 19.30 -9.64
C ASN A 12 5.60 18.60 -10.07
N VAL A 13 5.44 17.30 -9.76
CA VAL A 13 4.19 16.56 -10.05
C VAL A 13 3.17 16.61 -8.91
N GLY A 14 3.49 17.25 -7.76
CA GLY A 14 2.62 17.33 -6.59
C GLY A 14 2.93 16.30 -5.49
N LYS A 15 4.05 15.59 -5.60
CA LYS A 15 4.47 14.56 -4.64
C LYS A 15 4.58 15.10 -3.19
N SER A 16 5.29 16.22 -3.00
CA SER A 16 5.46 16.83 -1.67
C SER A 16 4.14 17.38 -1.11
N THR A 17 3.25 17.89 -1.98
CA THR A 17 1.92 18.37 -1.59
C THR A 17 1.07 17.20 -1.08
N LEU A 18 1.07 16.07 -1.80
CA LEU A 18 0.40 14.85 -1.35
C LEU A 18 0.96 14.34 -0.01
N PHE A 19 2.28 14.31 0.14
CA PHE A 19 2.91 13.87 1.38
C PHE A 19 2.61 14.80 2.56
N ASN A 20 2.54 16.12 2.31
CA ASN A 20 2.12 17.09 3.32
C ASN A 20 0.68 16.85 3.77
N ALA A 21 -0.24 16.55 2.84
CA ALA A 21 -1.63 16.20 3.19
C ALA A 21 -1.68 14.95 4.08
N LEU A 22 -0.94 13.88 3.73
CA LEU A 22 -0.82 12.68 4.56
C LEU A 22 -0.25 12.96 5.95
N THR A 23 0.77 13.82 6.04
CA THR A 23 1.39 14.18 7.33
C THR A 23 0.44 15.01 8.20
N LYS A 24 -0.35 15.92 7.60
CA LYS A 24 -1.37 16.67 8.32
C LYS A 24 -2.48 15.74 8.83
N ALA A 25 -2.95 14.80 8.01
CA ALA A 25 -3.92 13.77 8.42
C ALA A 25 -3.39 12.92 9.60
N GLN A 26 -2.13 12.48 9.54
CA GLN A 26 -1.48 11.79 10.67
C GLN A 26 -1.51 12.63 11.95
N ASN A 27 -1.17 13.91 11.87
CA ASN A 27 -1.10 14.80 13.04
C ASN A 27 -2.48 15.05 13.66
N ALA A 28 -3.54 15.15 12.85
CA ALA A 28 -4.91 15.29 13.32
C ALA A 28 -5.35 14.07 14.15
N GLU A 29 -4.87 12.88 13.81
CA GLU A 29 -5.22 11.63 14.46
C GLU A 29 -4.23 11.19 15.56
N ALA A 30 -3.10 11.86 15.72
CA ALA A 30 -2.02 11.47 16.66
C ALA A 30 -2.49 11.27 18.10
N ALA A 31 -3.55 11.97 18.53
CA ALA A 31 -4.16 11.80 19.85
C ALA A 31 -4.75 10.39 20.05
N ASN A 32 -5.15 9.69 18.99
CA ASN A 32 -5.75 8.36 19.01
C ASN A 32 -4.71 7.24 18.98
N TYR A 33 -3.46 7.52 18.58
CA TYR A 33 -2.37 6.54 18.41
C TYR A 33 -1.16 6.86 19.28
N PRO A 34 -1.13 6.44 20.57
CA PRO A 34 -0.11 6.83 21.55
C PRO A 34 1.32 6.35 21.25
N PHE A 35 1.53 5.55 20.20
CA PHE A 35 2.85 5.01 19.81
C PHE A 35 3.29 5.43 18.40
N CYS A 36 2.64 6.43 17.82
CA CYS A 36 3.03 6.94 16.52
C CYS A 36 4.31 7.77 16.67
N THR A 37 5.46 7.22 16.29
CA THR A 37 6.72 7.96 16.22
C THR A 37 6.69 8.80 14.95
N ILE A 38 6.87 10.12 15.06
CA ILE A 38 7.02 10.98 13.90
C ILE A 38 8.44 10.76 13.34
N GLU A 39 8.52 10.08 12.22
CA GLU A 39 9.77 9.89 11.49
C GLU A 39 9.82 10.86 10.30
N PRO A 40 10.95 11.52 10.04
CA PRO A 40 11.09 12.30 8.82
C PRO A 40 10.81 11.43 7.59
N ASN A 41 10.07 11.95 6.63
CA ASN A 41 9.70 11.27 5.38
C ASN A 41 8.81 10.01 5.54
N LYS A 42 8.17 9.80 6.70
CA LYS A 42 7.21 8.73 6.90
C LYS A 42 5.94 9.28 7.52
N ALA A 43 4.79 8.96 6.93
CA ALA A 43 3.46 9.25 7.45
C ALA A 43 2.71 7.94 7.72
N THR A 44 2.27 7.74 8.96
CA THR A 44 1.38 6.63 9.36
C THR A 44 -0.04 7.18 9.46
N VAL A 45 -0.92 6.78 8.56
CA VAL A 45 -2.28 7.31 8.47
C VAL A 45 -3.32 6.24 8.75
N ALA A 46 -4.44 6.64 9.34
CA ALA A 46 -5.58 5.75 9.52
C ALA A 46 -6.20 5.37 8.17
N VAL A 47 -6.66 4.14 8.08
CA VAL A 47 -7.41 3.64 6.92
C VAL A 47 -8.88 3.94 7.16
N PRO A 48 -9.51 4.83 6.36
CA PRO A 48 -10.94 5.12 6.48
C PRO A 48 -11.77 3.85 6.32
N ASP A 49 -12.62 3.56 7.30
CA ASP A 49 -13.47 2.35 7.30
C ASP A 49 -14.85 2.66 7.87
N LYS A 50 -15.83 2.80 6.99
CA LYS A 50 -17.23 3.07 7.34
C LYS A 50 -17.85 2.01 8.27
N ARG A 51 -17.26 0.81 8.32
CA ARG A 51 -17.70 -0.26 9.24
C ARG A 51 -17.31 0.08 10.68
N VAL A 52 -16.13 0.65 10.86
CA VAL A 52 -15.64 1.11 12.17
C VAL A 52 -16.48 2.28 12.66
N ASP A 53 -16.84 3.22 11.78
CA ASP A 53 -17.70 4.36 12.10
C ASP A 53 -19.08 3.89 12.57
N ALA A 54 -19.71 3.02 11.79
CA ALA A 54 -21.03 2.47 12.13
C ALA A 54 -21.02 1.64 13.44
N LEU A 55 -19.94 0.88 13.71
CA LEU A 55 -19.76 0.16 14.96
C LEU A 55 -19.56 1.13 16.14
N THR A 56 -18.84 2.21 15.93
CA THR A 56 -18.60 3.26 16.93
C THR A 56 -19.92 3.92 17.32
N ASP A 57 -20.75 4.28 16.34
CA ASP A 57 -22.06 4.86 16.58
C ASP A 57 -23.01 3.89 17.31
N LEU A 58 -22.93 2.61 16.98
CA LEU A 58 -23.76 1.57 17.60
C LEU A 58 -23.36 1.29 19.05
N VAL A 59 -22.05 1.12 19.30
CA VAL A 59 -21.51 0.65 20.58
C VAL A 59 -21.21 1.81 21.54
N LYS A 60 -20.88 2.99 20.99
CA LYS A 60 -20.43 4.19 21.72
C LYS A 60 -19.28 3.86 22.68
N PRO A 61 -18.15 3.38 22.15
CA PRO A 61 -17.01 2.95 22.94
C PRO A 61 -16.28 4.13 23.57
N ALA A 62 -15.44 3.86 24.56
CA ALA A 62 -14.53 4.86 25.10
C ALA A 62 -13.43 5.27 24.10
N LYS A 63 -13.09 4.40 23.14
CA LYS A 63 -12.05 4.62 22.15
C LYS A 63 -12.36 3.92 20.83
N THR A 64 -12.07 4.60 19.71
CA THR A 64 -12.11 4.03 18.35
C THR A 64 -10.69 3.98 17.77
N ILE A 65 -10.30 2.85 17.19
CA ILE A 65 -8.96 2.64 16.63
C ILE A 65 -9.09 2.02 15.23
N TYR A 66 -8.70 2.79 14.22
CA TYR A 66 -8.65 2.33 12.83
C TYR A 66 -7.39 1.51 12.54
N ALA A 67 -7.41 0.73 11.47
CA ALA A 67 -6.20 0.19 10.89
C ALA A 67 -5.31 1.33 10.37
N THR A 68 -4.02 1.10 10.24
CA THR A 68 -3.09 2.12 9.73
C THR A 68 -2.27 1.58 8.58
N VAL A 69 -1.80 2.49 7.73
CA VAL A 69 -0.86 2.21 6.64
C VAL A 69 0.23 3.28 6.61
N ASP A 70 1.44 2.86 6.27
CA ASP A 70 2.61 3.72 6.21
C ASP A 70 2.88 4.20 4.79
N PHE A 71 3.06 5.50 4.62
CA PHE A 71 3.58 6.13 3.41
C PHE A 71 4.97 6.68 3.67
N VAL A 72 5.86 6.53 2.68
CA VAL A 72 7.24 7.02 2.76
C VAL A 72 7.46 7.97 1.60
N ASP A 73 7.80 9.24 1.89
CA ASP A 73 8.21 10.18 0.85
C ASP A 73 9.62 9.82 0.39
N ILE A 74 9.71 9.50 -0.88
CA ILE A 74 10.98 9.18 -1.50
C ILE A 74 11.36 10.35 -2.40
N ALA A 75 12.47 11.02 -2.08
CA ALA A 75 12.95 12.20 -2.80
C ALA A 75 12.90 11.98 -4.32
N GLY A 76 12.56 13.04 -5.09
CA GLY A 76 12.24 12.92 -6.51
C GLY A 76 13.32 12.23 -7.34
N LEU A 77 12.89 11.30 -8.18
CA LEU A 77 13.74 10.67 -9.19
C LEU A 77 14.05 11.71 -10.27
N VAL A 78 15.32 11.86 -10.59
CA VAL A 78 15.79 12.58 -11.77
C VAL A 78 16.38 11.58 -12.75
N LYS A 79 16.25 11.86 -14.03
CA LYS A 79 16.85 11.05 -15.10
C LYS A 79 18.34 10.83 -14.86
N GLY A 80 18.79 9.58 -14.90
CA GLY A 80 20.18 9.20 -14.61
C GLY A 80 20.46 8.83 -13.16
N ALA A 81 19.44 8.68 -12.32
CA ALA A 81 19.59 8.29 -10.91
C ALA A 81 20.22 6.89 -10.75
N SER A 82 19.98 5.99 -11.69
CA SER A 82 20.59 4.65 -11.73
C SER A 82 22.11 4.68 -11.98
N LYS A 83 22.64 5.74 -12.62
CA LYS A 83 24.07 5.92 -12.93
C LYS A 83 24.77 6.88 -11.97
N GLY A 84 24.04 7.49 -11.02
CA GLY A 84 24.56 8.51 -10.10
C GLY A 84 25.23 7.93 -8.86
N GLU A 85 26.43 8.43 -8.52
CA GLU A 85 27.03 8.19 -7.22
C GLU A 85 26.25 8.99 -6.12
N GLY A 86 25.89 8.35 -5.02
CA GLY A 86 25.35 8.99 -3.82
C GLY A 86 23.83 9.05 -3.73
N LEU A 87 23.19 10.16 -4.06
CA LEU A 87 21.74 10.40 -3.83
C LEU A 87 20.82 9.43 -4.60
N GLY A 88 21.17 9.04 -5.82
CA GLY A 88 20.40 8.08 -6.61
C GLY A 88 20.34 6.69 -5.97
N ASN A 89 21.45 6.19 -5.44
CA ASN A 89 21.53 4.91 -4.76
C ASN A 89 20.73 4.90 -3.45
N GLN A 90 20.72 6.02 -2.71
CA GLN A 90 19.91 6.16 -1.50
C GLN A 90 18.42 6.16 -1.83
N PHE A 91 18.02 6.86 -2.87
CA PHE A 91 16.65 6.86 -3.39
C PHE A 91 16.17 5.44 -3.72
N LEU A 92 16.92 4.69 -4.52
CA LEU A 92 16.60 3.32 -4.90
C LEU A 92 16.59 2.38 -3.69
N GLY A 93 17.46 2.62 -2.69
CA GLY A 93 17.46 1.91 -1.42
C GLY A 93 16.15 2.08 -0.65
N ASN A 94 15.66 3.31 -0.54
CA ASN A 94 14.40 3.61 0.14
C ASN A 94 13.21 2.93 -0.56
N ILE A 95 13.17 2.91 -1.91
CA ILE A 95 12.11 2.18 -2.63
C ILE A 95 12.21 0.68 -2.36
N ARG A 96 13.40 0.09 -2.25
CA ARG A 96 13.57 -1.35 -1.97
C ARG A 96 12.94 -1.77 -0.66
N GLU A 97 12.95 -0.89 0.35
CA GLU A 97 12.36 -1.15 1.67
C GLU A 97 10.84 -1.13 1.66
N CYS A 98 10.21 -0.42 0.73
CA CYS A 98 8.75 -0.35 0.58
C CYS A 98 8.19 -1.63 -0.04
N ALA A 99 6.95 -1.99 0.32
CA ALA A 99 6.27 -3.17 -0.21
C ALA A 99 5.54 -2.90 -1.54
N ALA A 100 5.10 -1.65 -1.78
CA ALA A 100 4.49 -1.21 -3.03
C ALA A 100 4.87 0.25 -3.32
N ILE A 101 4.56 0.72 -4.51
CA ILE A 101 4.93 2.05 -5.02
C ILE A 101 3.66 2.81 -5.38
N VAL A 102 3.57 4.06 -4.93
CA VAL A 102 2.60 5.05 -5.40
C VAL A 102 3.35 6.01 -6.31
N GLU A 103 3.08 5.95 -7.60
CA GLU A 103 3.69 6.84 -8.57
C GLU A 103 2.78 8.04 -8.85
N VAL A 104 3.18 9.21 -8.39
CA VAL A 104 2.46 10.48 -8.60
C VAL A 104 2.79 11.02 -9.98
N VAL A 105 1.76 11.14 -10.80
CA VAL A 105 1.87 11.57 -12.20
C VAL A 105 1.07 12.84 -12.41
N ARG A 106 1.69 13.87 -12.99
CA ARG A 106 1.02 15.14 -13.28
C ARG A 106 0.07 14.98 -14.45
N CYS A 107 -1.21 15.24 -14.19
CA CYS A 107 -2.30 15.17 -15.17
C CYS A 107 -3.05 16.50 -15.30
N PHE A 108 -2.41 17.62 -15.06
CA PHE A 108 -2.96 18.98 -15.19
C PHE A 108 -1.96 19.90 -15.89
N GLU A 109 -2.47 20.94 -16.54
CA GLU A 109 -1.69 21.99 -17.19
C GLU A 109 -1.63 23.22 -16.25
N ASP A 110 -0.44 23.75 -16.01
CA ASP A 110 -0.23 25.01 -15.26
C ASP A 110 1.06 25.66 -15.76
N GLU A 111 0.93 26.84 -16.36
CA GLU A 111 2.06 27.60 -16.94
C GLU A 111 3.03 28.10 -15.87
N ASN A 112 2.59 28.24 -14.60
CA ASN A 112 3.45 28.67 -13.50
C ASN A 112 4.29 27.55 -12.89
N ILE A 113 3.97 26.30 -13.21
CA ILE A 113 4.67 25.12 -12.69
C ILE A 113 5.52 24.52 -13.82
N ALA A 114 6.82 24.72 -13.77
CA ALA A 114 7.74 24.18 -14.76
C ALA A 114 7.70 22.64 -14.77
N HIS A 115 7.58 22.04 -15.97
CA HIS A 115 7.80 20.61 -16.17
C HIS A 115 9.24 20.35 -16.58
N VAL A 116 9.85 19.25 -16.09
CA VAL A 116 11.26 18.90 -16.38
C VAL A 116 11.53 18.73 -17.87
N ASP A 117 10.57 18.22 -18.63
CA ASP A 117 10.66 18.00 -20.09
C ASP A 117 9.90 19.06 -20.92
N GLY A 118 9.49 20.16 -20.27
CA GLY A 118 8.86 21.32 -20.93
C GLY A 118 7.39 21.12 -21.34
N SER A 119 6.80 19.93 -21.20
CA SER A 119 5.41 19.64 -21.49
C SER A 119 4.88 18.52 -20.60
N VAL A 120 3.58 18.52 -20.31
CA VAL A 120 2.91 17.46 -19.56
C VAL A 120 2.64 16.27 -20.48
N ASP A 121 3.20 15.13 -20.15
CA ASP A 121 2.98 13.85 -20.84
C ASP A 121 3.07 12.70 -19.84
N PRO A 122 1.93 12.26 -19.30
CA PRO A 122 1.89 11.22 -18.26
C PRO A 122 2.55 9.90 -18.66
N LEU A 123 2.42 9.50 -19.93
CA LEU A 123 2.98 8.22 -20.39
C LEU A 123 4.51 8.26 -20.44
N ARG A 124 5.08 9.35 -20.97
CA ARG A 124 6.51 9.59 -20.98
C ARG A 124 7.09 9.69 -19.56
N ASP A 125 6.35 10.35 -18.65
CA ASP A 125 6.80 10.56 -17.27
C ASP A 125 6.87 9.23 -16.52
N VAL A 126 5.86 8.36 -16.68
CA VAL A 126 5.86 6.99 -16.16
C VAL A 126 7.00 6.18 -16.77
N GLU A 127 7.16 6.18 -18.10
CA GLU A 127 8.23 5.45 -18.78
C GLU A 127 9.62 5.87 -18.27
N THR A 128 9.82 7.15 -17.99
CA THR A 128 11.08 7.68 -17.46
C THR A 128 11.41 7.07 -16.10
N ILE A 129 10.44 7.03 -15.16
CA ILE A 129 10.64 6.45 -13.83
C ILE A 129 10.87 4.95 -13.93
N GLU A 130 10.02 4.24 -14.64
CA GLU A 130 10.10 2.79 -14.77
C GLU A 130 11.40 2.33 -15.43
N THR A 131 11.89 3.09 -16.40
CA THR A 131 13.20 2.82 -17.03
C THR A 131 14.34 2.91 -16.00
N GLU A 132 14.34 3.93 -15.14
CA GLU A 132 15.38 4.07 -14.11
C GLU A 132 15.31 2.92 -13.08
N LEU A 133 14.10 2.49 -12.70
CA LEU A 133 13.90 1.35 -11.81
C LEU A 133 14.38 0.04 -12.45
N LEU A 134 14.08 -0.15 -13.73
CA LEU A 134 14.50 -1.33 -14.50
C LEU A 134 16.02 -1.42 -14.64
N LEU A 135 16.68 -0.29 -14.95
CA LEU A 135 18.12 -0.23 -15.03
C LEU A 135 18.79 -0.57 -13.69
N ALA A 136 18.23 -0.09 -12.58
CA ALA A 136 18.70 -0.42 -11.24
C ALA A 136 18.52 -1.90 -10.88
N ASP A 137 17.42 -2.51 -11.34
CA ASP A 137 17.19 -3.93 -11.16
C ASP A 137 18.15 -4.79 -11.98
N LEU A 138 18.39 -4.39 -13.24
CA LEU A 138 19.34 -5.06 -14.12
C LEU A 138 20.74 -5.05 -13.51
N GLU A 139 21.23 -3.88 -13.08
CA GLU A 139 22.56 -3.76 -12.44
C GLU A 139 22.67 -4.64 -11.18
N SER A 140 21.62 -4.68 -10.38
CA SER A 140 21.57 -5.50 -9.15
C SER A 140 21.57 -7.00 -9.48
N ALA A 141 20.81 -7.41 -10.49
CA ALA A 141 20.74 -8.79 -10.95
C ALA A 141 22.08 -9.26 -11.56
N GLU A 142 22.74 -8.43 -12.38
CA GLU A 142 24.07 -8.69 -12.95
C GLU A 142 25.13 -8.87 -11.85
N LYS A 143 25.21 -7.95 -10.90
CA LYS A 143 26.12 -8.06 -9.75
C LYS A 143 25.87 -9.34 -8.94
N ARG A 144 24.59 -9.69 -8.75
CA ARG A 144 24.20 -10.92 -8.04
C ARG A 144 24.61 -12.15 -8.83
N LEU A 145 24.45 -12.15 -10.16
CA LEU A 145 24.84 -13.23 -11.05
C LEU A 145 26.36 -13.49 -11.01
N ASP A 146 27.17 -12.44 -11.07
CA ASP A 146 28.63 -12.54 -10.99
C ASP A 146 29.09 -13.16 -9.66
N ASN A 147 28.46 -12.77 -8.56
CA ASN A 147 28.72 -13.35 -7.24
C ASN A 147 28.25 -14.81 -7.15
N LEU A 148 27.10 -15.12 -7.73
CA LEU A 148 26.53 -16.46 -7.75
C LEU A 148 27.41 -17.40 -8.57
N LYS A 149 27.90 -17.02 -9.74
CA LYS A 149 28.84 -17.80 -10.58
C LYS A 149 30.08 -18.24 -9.82
N LYS A 150 30.61 -17.39 -8.95
CA LYS A 150 31.77 -17.74 -8.11
C LYS A 150 31.43 -18.79 -7.07
N LYS A 151 30.24 -18.69 -6.43
CA LYS A 151 29.77 -19.62 -5.41
C LYS A 151 29.27 -20.95 -5.99
N ALA A 152 28.64 -20.93 -7.15
CA ALA A 152 28.10 -22.12 -7.84
C ALA A 152 29.15 -23.20 -8.13
N LYS A 153 30.44 -22.85 -8.13
CA LYS A 153 31.54 -23.84 -8.28
C LYS A 153 31.59 -24.84 -7.14
N PHE A 154 31.06 -24.50 -5.95
CA PHE A 154 31.17 -25.28 -4.73
C PHE A 154 29.82 -25.56 -4.05
N ASP A 155 28.74 -24.97 -4.55
CA ASP A 155 27.41 -25.04 -3.96
C ASP A 155 26.37 -25.49 -4.98
N LYS A 156 25.74 -26.66 -4.74
CA LYS A 156 24.76 -27.27 -5.65
C LYS A 156 23.47 -26.45 -5.77
N ASP A 157 23.07 -25.76 -4.71
CA ASP A 157 21.85 -24.96 -4.76
C ASP A 157 22.08 -23.68 -5.58
N MET A 158 23.26 -23.08 -5.47
CA MET A 158 23.65 -21.97 -6.35
C MET A 158 23.77 -22.41 -7.82
N GLN A 159 24.19 -23.66 -8.09
CA GLN A 159 24.19 -24.21 -9.44
C GLN A 159 22.79 -24.31 -10.04
N LYS A 160 21.76 -24.64 -9.23
CA LYS A 160 20.36 -24.70 -9.69
C LYS A 160 19.77 -23.30 -9.91
N ALA A 161 20.16 -22.30 -9.09
CA ALA A 161 19.68 -20.94 -9.21
C ALA A 161 20.30 -20.18 -10.39
N GLN A 162 21.54 -20.54 -10.80
CA GLN A 162 22.29 -19.80 -11.83
C GLN A 162 21.55 -19.65 -13.16
N PRO A 163 21.04 -20.71 -13.82
CA PRO A 163 20.40 -20.57 -15.14
C PRO A 163 19.13 -19.70 -15.07
N VAL A 164 18.42 -19.73 -13.94
CA VAL A 164 17.22 -18.91 -13.75
C VAL A 164 17.60 -17.45 -13.56
N LEU A 165 18.69 -17.15 -12.81
CA LEU A 165 19.18 -15.80 -12.67
C LEU A 165 19.75 -15.24 -13.99
N GLU A 166 20.38 -16.07 -14.82
CA GLU A 166 20.80 -15.69 -16.18
C GLU A 166 19.59 -15.35 -17.06
N ALA A 167 18.51 -16.14 -16.99
CA ALA A 167 17.27 -15.82 -17.70
C ALA A 167 16.61 -14.51 -17.18
N LEU A 168 16.64 -14.25 -15.88
CA LEU A 168 16.17 -12.99 -15.31
C LEU A 168 16.97 -11.80 -15.81
N VAL A 169 18.30 -11.88 -15.83
CA VAL A 169 19.16 -10.81 -16.36
C VAL A 169 18.86 -10.55 -17.84
N ALA A 170 18.68 -11.58 -18.65
CA ALA A 170 18.28 -11.45 -20.05
C ALA A 170 16.91 -10.77 -20.19
N HIS A 171 15.91 -11.18 -19.37
CA HIS A 171 14.57 -10.60 -19.34
C HIS A 171 14.58 -9.09 -19.03
N LEU A 172 15.30 -8.70 -17.97
CA LEU A 172 15.45 -7.29 -17.61
C LEU A 172 16.25 -6.51 -18.69
N GLY A 173 17.25 -7.13 -19.29
CA GLY A 173 18.04 -6.56 -20.39
C GLY A 173 17.25 -6.32 -21.67
N GLU A 174 16.15 -7.06 -21.88
CA GLU A 174 15.18 -6.84 -22.97
C GLU A 174 14.19 -5.71 -22.67
N GLY A 175 14.32 -5.02 -21.56
CA GLY A 175 13.40 -3.95 -21.15
C GLY A 175 12.11 -4.44 -20.47
N LYS A 176 12.04 -5.71 -20.04
CA LYS A 176 10.87 -6.29 -19.41
C LYS A 176 10.96 -6.18 -17.88
N PRO A 177 9.93 -5.69 -17.18
CA PRO A 177 9.96 -5.52 -15.73
C PRO A 177 9.95 -6.86 -15.00
N GLY A 178 10.51 -6.88 -13.78
CA GLY A 178 10.55 -8.07 -12.94
C GLY A 178 9.18 -8.68 -12.65
N SER A 179 8.11 -7.88 -12.62
CA SER A 179 6.73 -8.35 -12.41
C SER A 179 6.22 -9.29 -13.51
N THR A 180 6.83 -9.26 -14.71
CA THR A 180 6.45 -10.13 -15.84
C THR A 180 7.36 -11.35 -15.99
N PHE A 181 8.33 -11.53 -15.08
CA PHE A 181 9.19 -12.71 -15.07
C PHE A 181 8.48 -13.89 -14.43
N GLU A 182 8.41 -15.03 -15.15
CA GLU A 182 7.81 -16.26 -14.64
C GLU A 182 8.76 -16.96 -13.67
N LEU A 183 8.33 -17.06 -12.41
CA LEU A 183 9.10 -17.76 -11.39
C LEU A 183 9.00 -19.28 -11.60
N PRO A 184 10.12 -20.01 -11.60
CA PRO A 184 10.09 -21.46 -11.73
C PRO A 184 9.46 -22.10 -10.49
N GLU A 185 8.60 -23.08 -10.72
CA GLU A 185 8.07 -23.91 -9.65
C GLU A 185 9.19 -24.78 -9.05
N ASN A 186 9.17 -24.97 -7.74
CA ASN A 186 10.07 -25.89 -7.02
C ASN A 186 11.57 -25.56 -7.13
N ASN A 187 11.96 -24.29 -7.21
CA ASN A 187 13.35 -23.87 -7.11
C ASN A 187 13.57 -22.96 -5.87
N ASP A 188 13.66 -23.59 -4.71
CA ASP A 188 13.82 -22.89 -3.43
C ASP A 188 15.08 -22.01 -3.38
N ALA A 189 16.17 -22.46 -4.04
CA ALA A 189 17.42 -21.73 -4.13
C ALA A 189 17.23 -20.40 -4.88
N PHE A 190 16.50 -20.42 -6.02
CA PHE A 190 16.19 -19.19 -6.75
C PHE A 190 15.15 -18.35 -6.01
N ALA A 191 14.18 -18.95 -5.34
CA ALA A 191 13.22 -18.21 -4.53
C ALA A 191 13.89 -17.39 -3.41
N GLN A 192 15.01 -17.87 -2.86
CA GLN A 192 15.84 -17.11 -1.94
C GLN A 192 16.55 -15.94 -2.65
N VAL A 193 17.18 -16.19 -3.80
CA VAL A 193 17.84 -15.15 -4.61
C VAL A 193 16.86 -14.05 -5.01
N TRP A 194 15.65 -14.43 -5.44
CA TRP A 194 14.57 -13.50 -5.79
C TRP A 194 14.21 -12.57 -4.63
N ARG A 195 14.02 -13.13 -3.44
CA ARG A 195 13.73 -12.35 -2.23
C ARG A 195 14.87 -11.38 -1.86
N GLU A 196 16.12 -11.84 -1.98
CA GLU A 196 17.30 -11.03 -1.70
C GLU A 196 17.49 -9.88 -2.69
N LEU A 197 17.14 -10.07 -3.97
CA LEU A 197 17.22 -9.04 -5.01
C LEU A 197 16.27 -7.88 -4.71
N SER A 198 15.10 -8.16 -4.13
CA SER A 198 14.07 -7.14 -3.84
C SER A 198 13.84 -6.21 -5.02
N LEU A 199 13.57 -6.80 -6.21
CA LEU A 199 13.44 -6.05 -7.46
C LEU A 199 12.38 -4.95 -7.33
N LEU A 200 12.72 -3.77 -7.82
CA LEU A 200 11.87 -2.58 -7.80
C LEU A 200 10.69 -2.74 -8.75
N THR A 201 10.96 -3.25 -9.95
CA THR A 201 9.95 -3.47 -11.00
C THR A 201 9.10 -4.72 -10.78
N ALA A 202 9.38 -5.52 -9.74
CA ALA A 202 8.53 -6.63 -9.30
C ALA A 202 7.49 -6.21 -8.24
N LYS A 203 7.57 -4.97 -7.73
CA LYS A 203 6.62 -4.43 -6.76
C LYS A 203 5.29 -4.10 -7.42
N LYS A 204 4.22 -4.03 -6.61
CA LYS A 204 2.93 -3.52 -7.08
C LYS A 204 2.98 -2.01 -7.21
N PHE A 205 2.31 -1.47 -8.23
CA PHE A 205 2.20 -0.05 -8.50
C PHE A 205 0.77 0.43 -8.34
N ILE A 206 0.63 1.65 -7.85
CA ILE A 206 -0.58 2.46 -7.90
C ILE A 206 -0.21 3.74 -8.63
N TYR A 207 -0.87 4.03 -9.74
CA TYR A 207 -0.72 5.32 -10.41
C TYR A 207 -1.63 6.35 -9.74
N CYS A 208 -1.04 7.43 -9.25
CA CYS A 208 -1.73 8.54 -8.64
C CYS A 208 -1.79 9.69 -9.65
N ALA A 209 -2.91 9.81 -10.37
CA ALA A 209 -3.16 10.90 -11.31
C ALA A 209 -3.46 12.19 -10.53
N ASN A 210 -2.47 13.07 -10.41
CA ASN A 210 -2.66 14.39 -9.81
C ASN A 210 -3.25 15.37 -10.82
N VAL A 211 -4.46 15.80 -10.58
CA VAL A 211 -5.25 16.73 -11.41
C VAL A 211 -5.41 18.10 -10.73
N ASP A 212 -5.90 19.09 -11.47
CA ASP A 212 -6.48 20.31 -10.94
C ASP A 212 -7.93 20.09 -10.48
N GLU A 213 -8.56 21.12 -9.94
CA GLU A 213 -9.94 21.07 -9.44
C GLU A 213 -10.93 20.73 -10.59
N ASP A 214 -10.71 21.25 -11.79
CA ASP A 214 -11.55 20.98 -12.97
C ASP A 214 -11.48 19.50 -13.42
N GLY A 215 -10.34 18.84 -13.18
CA GLY A 215 -10.12 17.43 -13.50
C GLY A 215 -10.73 16.44 -12.50
N LEU A 216 -11.34 16.90 -11.39
CA LEU A 216 -11.87 16.01 -10.36
C LEU A 216 -13.05 15.17 -10.83
N ASN A 217 -14.00 15.76 -11.55
CA ASN A 217 -15.21 15.06 -11.97
C ASN A 217 -14.99 14.25 -13.23
N ASP A 218 -14.40 14.84 -14.26
CA ASP A 218 -14.22 14.22 -15.56
C ASP A 218 -12.74 13.87 -15.80
N ASP A 219 -12.51 12.75 -16.50
CA ASP A 219 -11.17 12.39 -16.92
C ASP A 219 -10.75 13.23 -18.13
N ASN A 220 -9.75 14.09 -17.94
CA ASN A 220 -9.12 14.78 -19.03
C ASN A 220 -8.28 13.81 -19.92
N LYS A 221 -7.71 14.33 -21.02
CA LYS A 221 -6.89 13.52 -21.95
C LYS A 221 -5.73 12.78 -21.27
N HIS A 222 -5.12 13.40 -20.23
CA HIS A 222 -3.98 12.87 -19.50
C HIS A 222 -4.39 11.72 -18.59
N VAL A 223 -5.47 11.90 -17.82
CA VAL A 223 -6.03 10.84 -16.96
C VAL A 223 -6.52 9.66 -17.81
N THR A 224 -7.20 9.92 -18.93
CA THR A 224 -7.67 8.88 -19.86
C THR A 224 -6.51 8.02 -20.37
N ALA A 225 -5.39 8.64 -20.78
CA ALA A 225 -4.21 7.93 -21.25
C ALA A 225 -3.57 7.09 -20.13
N LEU A 226 -3.41 7.66 -18.93
CA LEU A 226 -2.83 6.97 -17.77
C LEU A 226 -3.72 5.82 -17.31
N ARG A 227 -5.06 5.97 -17.36
CA ARG A 227 -6.02 4.92 -17.02
C ARG A 227 -5.93 3.73 -17.98
N ALA A 228 -5.77 3.99 -19.26
CA ALA A 228 -5.56 2.93 -20.26
C ALA A 228 -4.27 2.15 -20.00
N LEU A 229 -3.18 2.86 -19.65
CA LEU A 229 -1.91 2.24 -19.26
C LEU A 229 -2.08 1.37 -18.01
N ALA A 230 -2.68 1.91 -16.94
CA ALA A 230 -2.91 1.20 -15.69
C ALA A 230 -3.72 -0.09 -15.90
N SER A 231 -4.84 0.00 -16.63
CA SER A 231 -5.66 -1.16 -16.98
C SER A 231 -4.89 -2.22 -17.76
N GLY A 232 -4.09 -1.80 -18.75
CA GLY A 232 -3.27 -2.74 -19.54
C GLY A 232 -2.21 -3.48 -18.73
N ARG A 233 -1.82 -2.93 -17.58
CA ARG A 233 -0.83 -3.51 -16.66
C ARG A 233 -1.44 -4.20 -15.43
N GLY A 234 -2.77 -4.15 -15.28
CA GLY A 234 -3.43 -4.65 -14.08
C GLY A 234 -3.08 -3.88 -12.80
N CYS A 235 -2.77 -2.57 -12.95
CA CYS A 235 -2.45 -1.67 -11.85
C CYS A 235 -3.66 -0.81 -11.48
N GLU A 236 -3.72 -0.42 -10.19
CA GLU A 236 -4.73 0.54 -9.72
C GLU A 236 -4.38 1.96 -10.18
N LEU A 237 -5.41 2.78 -10.43
CA LEU A 237 -5.28 4.21 -10.66
C LEU A 237 -6.19 4.97 -9.71
N VAL A 238 -5.62 5.89 -8.96
CA VAL A 238 -6.34 6.83 -8.09
C VAL A 238 -6.18 8.24 -8.65
N LYS A 239 -7.28 8.96 -8.78
CA LYS A 239 -7.31 10.37 -9.15
C LYS A 239 -7.36 11.23 -7.89
N ILE A 240 -6.53 12.28 -7.83
CA ILE A 240 -6.43 13.17 -6.67
C ILE A 240 -6.12 14.60 -7.14
N CYS A 241 -6.65 15.58 -6.46
CA CYS A 241 -6.16 16.95 -6.52
C CYS A 241 -5.35 17.23 -5.25
N ALA A 242 -4.02 17.07 -5.33
CA ALA A 242 -3.15 17.15 -4.16
C ALA A 242 -3.25 18.50 -3.43
N ARG A 243 -3.55 19.59 -4.15
CA ARG A 243 -3.77 20.91 -3.59
C ARG A 243 -5.06 20.94 -2.75
N LEU A 244 -6.18 20.45 -3.28
CA LEU A 244 -7.45 20.35 -2.56
C LEU A 244 -7.27 19.49 -1.29
N GLU A 245 -6.58 18.35 -1.40
CA GLU A 245 -6.33 17.49 -0.24
C GLU A 245 -5.54 18.21 0.87
N GLU A 246 -4.57 19.04 0.49
CA GLU A 246 -3.82 19.82 1.47
C GLU A 246 -4.68 20.92 2.13
N GLU A 247 -5.62 21.51 1.40
CA GLU A 247 -6.57 22.52 1.88
C GLU A 247 -7.63 21.92 2.81
N LEU A 248 -8.11 20.69 2.51
CA LEU A 248 -9.05 19.96 3.37
C LEU A 248 -8.48 19.66 4.76
N GLN A 249 -7.16 19.46 4.86
CA GLN A 249 -6.54 19.17 6.14
C GLN A 249 -6.53 20.41 7.04
N GLY A 250 -7.20 20.31 8.18
CA GLY A 250 -7.35 21.39 9.15
C GLY A 250 -8.75 22.01 9.17
N LEU A 251 -9.66 21.58 8.30
CA LEU A 251 -11.09 21.85 8.36
C LEU A 251 -11.78 20.85 9.28
N SER A 252 -12.92 21.21 9.86
CA SER A 252 -13.81 20.27 10.56
C SER A 252 -14.45 19.29 9.56
N ASP A 253 -14.97 18.16 10.06
CA ASP A 253 -15.61 17.15 9.20
C ASP A 253 -16.78 17.73 8.40
N GLU A 254 -17.55 18.66 9.00
CA GLU A 254 -18.65 19.35 8.33
C GLU A 254 -18.13 20.27 7.20
N GLU A 255 -17.09 21.05 7.46
CA GLU A 255 -16.48 21.94 6.46
C GLU A 255 -15.84 21.15 5.32
N GLN A 256 -15.22 20.00 5.62
CA GLN A 256 -14.67 19.10 4.59
C GLN A 256 -15.80 18.56 3.70
N ALA A 257 -16.90 18.09 4.31
CA ALA A 257 -18.04 17.57 3.56
C ALA A 257 -18.67 18.64 2.64
N GLU A 258 -18.87 19.86 3.15
CA GLU A 258 -19.39 21.00 2.36
C GLU A 258 -18.44 21.33 1.19
N MET A 259 -17.11 21.31 1.44
CA MET A 259 -16.12 21.60 0.41
C MET A 259 -16.12 20.51 -0.67
N LEU A 260 -16.12 19.23 -0.30
CA LEU A 260 -16.20 18.12 -1.25
C LEU A 260 -17.50 18.18 -2.08
N GLU A 261 -18.63 18.46 -1.45
CA GLU A 261 -19.93 18.62 -2.14
C GLU A 261 -19.88 19.77 -3.16
N SER A 262 -19.21 20.88 -2.83
CA SER A 262 -19.05 22.01 -3.75
C SER A 262 -18.31 21.67 -5.03
N TYR A 263 -17.40 20.69 -4.97
CA TYR A 263 -16.70 20.11 -6.13
C TYR A 263 -17.46 18.93 -6.76
N GLY A 264 -18.61 18.54 -6.21
CA GLY A 264 -19.42 17.40 -6.72
C GLY A 264 -18.83 16.03 -6.43
N ILE A 265 -17.95 15.91 -5.43
CA ILE A 265 -17.33 14.65 -5.00
C ILE A 265 -17.78 14.29 -3.60
N THR A 266 -17.89 13.00 -3.30
CA THR A 266 -18.40 12.48 -2.02
C THR A 266 -17.32 11.88 -1.12
N GLU A 267 -16.09 11.79 -1.62
CA GLU A 267 -14.96 11.19 -0.93
C GLU A 267 -13.67 11.88 -1.40
N SER A 268 -12.73 12.08 -0.50
CA SER A 268 -11.45 12.67 -0.84
C SER A 268 -10.56 11.69 -1.60
N GLY A 269 -9.71 12.22 -2.48
CA GLY A 269 -8.69 11.41 -3.16
C GLY A 269 -7.69 10.84 -2.18
N LEU A 270 -7.43 11.52 -1.06
CA LEU A 270 -6.55 11.05 0.01
C LEU A 270 -7.11 9.79 0.68
N GLU A 271 -8.39 9.76 1.03
CA GLU A 271 -9.05 8.57 1.58
C GLU A 271 -8.98 7.40 0.58
N ASN A 272 -9.21 7.68 -0.70
CA ASN A 272 -9.17 6.68 -1.75
C ASN A 272 -7.76 6.10 -1.91
N ILE A 273 -6.69 6.91 -1.93
CA ILE A 273 -5.31 6.41 -2.07
C ILE A 273 -4.87 5.61 -0.84
N ILE A 274 -5.29 6.01 0.37
CA ILE A 274 -5.01 5.28 1.61
C ILE A 274 -5.65 3.89 1.56
N ARG A 275 -6.94 3.81 1.21
CA ARG A 275 -7.67 2.55 1.10
C ARG A 275 -7.12 1.67 -0.02
N THR A 276 -6.86 2.22 -1.21
CA THR A 276 -6.27 1.50 -2.33
C THR A 276 -4.89 0.97 -1.96
N GLY A 277 -4.06 1.78 -1.30
CA GLY A 277 -2.75 1.37 -0.81
C GLY A 277 -2.82 0.19 0.15
N TYR A 278 -3.74 0.24 1.11
CA TYR A 278 -3.97 -0.83 2.07
C TYR A 278 -4.32 -2.16 1.37
N HIS A 279 -5.23 -2.13 0.42
CA HIS A 279 -5.62 -3.33 -0.35
C HIS A 279 -4.51 -3.81 -1.29
N THR A 280 -3.77 -2.91 -1.93
CA THR A 280 -2.64 -3.25 -2.81
C THR A 280 -1.54 -3.99 -2.05
N LEU A 281 -1.33 -3.66 -0.78
CA LEU A 281 -0.42 -4.39 0.11
C LEU A 281 -0.94 -5.80 0.50
N GLY A 282 -2.13 -6.19 0.06
CA GLY A 282 -2.78 -7.45 0.43
C GLY A 282 -3.20 -7.48 1.89
N LEU A 283 -3.51 -6.32 2.45
CA LEU A 283 -4.00 -6.18 3.83
C LEU A 283 -5.52 -6.25 3.88
N ALA A 284 -6.02 -6.65 5.02
CA ALA A 284 -7.44 -6.68 5.39
C ALA A 284 -7.57 -6.41 6.88
N SER A 285 -8.78 -6.15 7.35
CA SER A 285 -9.06 -5.87 8.75
C SER A 285 -10.12 -6.81 9.31
N PHE A 286 -9.84 -7.44 10.45
CA PHE A 286 -10.89 -7.98 11.29
C PHE A 286 -11.25 -6.96 12.38
N LEU A 287 -12.46 -7.05 12.89
CA LEU A 287 -13.04 -6.05 13.78
C LEU A 287 -13.30 -6.64 15.17
N THR A 288 -13.10 -5.81 16.18
CA THR A 288 -13.55 -6.09 17.54
C THR A 288 -14.39 -4.92 18.04
N ALA A 289 -15.49 -5.19 18.71
CA ALA A 289 -16.37 -4.15 19.24
C ALA A 289 -16.75 -4.44 20.69
N GLY A 290 -16.53 -3.46 21.55
CA GLY A 290 -16.86 -3.53 22.97
C GLY A 290 -16.91 -2.15 23.61
N PRO A 291 -17.41 -2.04 24.86
CA PRO A 291 -17.57 -0.75 25.53
C PRO A 291 -16.25 0.02 25.76
N LYS A 292 -15.12 -0.69 25.81
CA LYS A 292 -13.80 -0.07 25.99
C LYS A 292 -13.25 0.46 24.69
N GLU A 293 -13.35 -0.35 23.62
CA GLU A 293 -12.86 0.04 22.28
C GLU A 293 -13.64 -0.66 21.17
N VAL A 294 -13.74 0.05 20.05
CA VAL A 294 -13.99 -0.50 18.71
C VAL A 294 -12.67 -0.40 17.96
N ARG A 295 -12.24 -1.50 17.32
CA ARG A 295 -10.95 -1.53 16.66
C ARG A 295 -10.93 -2.39 15.41
N ALA A 296 -10.28 -1.85 14.37
CA ALA A 296 -9.85 -2.59 13.19
C ALA A 296 -8.43 -3.10 13.39
N TRP A 297 -8.23 -4.40 13.18
CA TRP A 297 -6.95 -5.08 13.32
C TRP A 297 -6.42 -5.51 11.95
N THR A 298 -5.28 -5.00 11.56
CA THR A 298 -4.66 -5.31 10.27
C THR A 298 -4.10 -6.72 10.23
N PHE A 299 -4.42 -7.48 9.19
CA PHE A 299 -3.82 -8.78 8.90
C PHE A 299 -3.58 -8.94 7.39
N LYS A 300 -2.78 -9.93 6.99
CA LYS A 300 -2.58 -10.23 5.56
C LYS A 300 -3.69 -11.14 5.05
N GLN A 301 -4.26 -10.80 3.91
CA GLN A 301 -5.24 -11.64 3.23
C GLN A 301 -4.73 -13.06 3.06
N GLY A 302 -5.59 -14.05 3.28
CA GLY A 302 -5.25 -15.47 3.24
C GLY A 302 -4.68 -16.03 4.55
N TRP A 303 -4.50 -15.21 5.59
CA TRP A 303 -4.09 -15.71 6.90
C TRP A 303 -5.20 -16.53 7.57
N LYS A 304 -4.76 -17.56 8.29
CA LYS A 304 -5.64 -18.39 9.12
C LYS A 304 -5.85 -17.79 10.50
N ALA A 305 -6.91 -18.21 11.17
CA ALA A 305 -7.31 -17.69 12.47
C ALA A 305 -6.19 -17.63 13.53
N PRO A 306 -5.28 -18.63 13.69
CA PRO A 306 -4.18 -18.52 14.65
C PRO A 306 -3.20 -17.38 14.32
N GLN A 307 -2.80 -17.25 13.05
CA GLN A 307 -1.88 -16.18 12.61
C GLN A 307 -2.53 -14.81 12.83
N THR A 308 -3.83 -14.69 12.54
CA THR A 308 -4.60 -13.47 12.73
C THR A 308 -4.77 -13.13 14.21
N ALA A 309 -4.97 -14.12 15.09
CA ALA A 309 -4.98 -13.93 16.54
C ALA A 309 -3.65 -13.36 17.06
N GLY A 310 -2.54 -13.75 16.44
CA GLY A 310 -1.19 -13.28 16.74
C GLY A 310 -1.02 -11.76 16.58
N VAL A 311 -1.86 -11.11 15.80
CA VAL A 311 -1.86 -9.63 15.64
C VAL A 311 -2.22 -8.94 16.96
N ILE A 312 -3.11 -9.53 17.76
CA ILE A 312 -3.46 -8.99 19.07
C ILE A 312 -2.32 -9.23 20.07
N HIS A 313 -1.87 -10.47 20.16
CA HIS A 313 -0.73 -10.87 21.00
C HIS A 313 -0.19 -12.24 20.58
N THR A 314 1.12 -12.44 20.69
CA THR A 314 1.78 -13.71 20.32
C THR A 314 1.25 -14.92 21.11
N ASP A 315 0.78 -14.72 22.32
CA ASP A 315 0.20 -15.79 23.13
C ASP A 315 -1.14 -16.27 22.57
N PHE A 316 -1.91 -15.39 21.89
CA PHE A 316 -3.15 -15.77 21.24
C PHE A 316 -2.90 -16.74 20.07
N GLU A 317 -1.79 -16.52 19.33
CA GLU A 317 -1.37 -17.45 18.26
C GLU A 317 -0.93 -18.80 18.84
N LYS A 318 -0.03 -18.76 19.83
CA LYS A 318 0.53 -20.00 20.44
C LYS A 318 -0.51 -20.83 21.15
N GLY A 319 -1.37 -20.18 21.93
CA GLY A 319 -2.41 -20.82 22.72
C GLY A 319 -3.76 -20.95 22.01
N PHE A 320 -3.84 -20.68 20.70
CA PHE A 320 -5.09 -20.67 19.97
C PHE A 320 -5.90 -21.97 20.12
N ILE A 321 -7.16 -21.84 20.56
CA ILE A 321 -8.11 -22.95 20.68
C ILE A 321 -9.13 -22.87 19.53
N ARG A 322 -9.85 -21.75 19.40
CA ARG A 322 -10.89 -21.48 18.41
C ARG A 322 -11.18 -19.99 18.34
N ALA A 323 -11.85 -19.59 17.27
CA ALA A 323 -12.39 -18.24 17.13
C ALA A 323 -13.93 -18.28 17.07
N GLU A 324 -14.58 -17.34 17.71
CA GLU A 324 -15.98 -17.01 17.48
C GLU A 324 -16.02 -15.90 16.43
N VAL A 325 -16.76 -16.13 15.36
CA VAL A 325 -16.77 -15.26 14.16
C VAL A 325 -18.22 -14.91 13.83
N ILE A 326 -18.46 -13.62 13.62
CA ILE A 326 -19.75 -13.08 13.14
C ILE A 326 -19.40 -12.21 11.92
N SER A 327 -20.21 -12.27 10.85
CA SER A 327 -20.03 -11.31 9.76
C SER A 327 -20.40 -9.89 10.24
N TYR A 328 -19.75 -8.86 9.66
CA TYR A 328 -20.10 -7.47 9.97
C TYR A 328 -21.60 -7.21 9.74
N GLU A 329 -22.17 -7.70 8.65
CA GLU A 329 -23.56 -7.52 8.26
C GLU A 329 -24.52 -8.15 9.31
N ASP A 330 -24.21 -9.35 9.78
CA ASP A 330 -25.01 -10.01 10.83
C ASP A 330 -24.93 -9.24 12.14
N TYR A 331 -23.72 -8.75 12.49
CA TYR A 331 -23.54 -7.96 13.71
C TYR A 331 -24.34 -6.65 13.65
N MET A 332 -24.32 -5.94 12.54
CA MET A 332 -25.09 -4.71 12.35
C MET A 332 -26.61 -4.95 12.33
N THR A 333 -27.04 -6.11 11.83
CA THR A 333 -28.46 -6.51 11.84
C THR A 333 -28.95 -6.79 13.26
N HIS A 334 -28.19 -7.57 14.03
CA HIS A 334 -28.58 -8.02 15.37
C HIS A 334 -28.09 -7.14 16.51
N LYS A 335 -27.16 -6.22 16.24
CA LYS A 335 -26.65 -5.16 17.12
C LYS A 335 -25.91 -5.63 18.38
N SER A 336 -25.70 -6.92 18.57
CA SER A 336 -24.92 -7.46 19.68
C SER A 336 -24.49 -8.91 19.43
N GLU A 337 -23.37 -9.32 20.02
CA GLU A 337 -22.88 -10.71 19.98
C GLU A 337 -23.93 -11.70 20.55
N ALA A 338 -24.58 -11.34 21.67
CA ALA A 338 -25.59 -12.17 22.28
C ALA A 338 -26.79 -12.42 21.36
N ALA A 339 -27.25 -11.39 20.65
CA ALA A 339 -28.35 -11.52 19.69
C ALA A 339 -27.92 -12.32 18.44
N CYS A 340 -26.70 -12.15 17.94
CA CYS A 340 -26.15 -12.98 16.87
C CYS A 340 -26.08 -14.46 17.28
N ARG A 341 -25.64 -14.74 18.52
CA ARG A 341 -25.63 -16.10 19.07
C ARG A 341 -27.01 -16.71 19.14
N ALA A 342 -28.01 -15.96 19.61
CA ALA A 342 -29.40 -16.39 19.66
C ALA A 342 -30.01 -16.63 18.27
N ALA A 343 -29.62 -15.82 17.28
CA ALA A 343 -30.04 -15.95 15.89
C ALA A 343 -29.29 -17.05 15.12
N GLY A 344 -28.23 -17.65 15.71
CA GLY A 344 -27.45 -18.71 15.08
C GLY A 344 -26.45 -18.25 14.04
N CYS A 345 -26.13 -16.93 13.93
CA CYS A 345 -25.15 -16.40 13.00
C CYS A 345 -23.74 -16.29 13.60
N LEU A 346 -23.55 -16.56 14.88
CA LEU A 346 -22.22 -16.72 15.47
C LEU A 346 -21.67 -18.11 15.13
N ARG A 347 -20.57 -18.14 14.41
CA ARG A 347 -19.85 -19.36 13.99
C ARG A 347 -18.69 -19.62 14.93
N VAL A 348 -18.37 -20.90 15.13
CA VAL A 348 -17.17 -21.33 15.86
C VAL A 348 -16.21 -21.94 14.87
N GLU A 349 -15.06 -21.33 14.71
CA GLU A 349 -14.08 -21.66 13.67
C GLU A 349 -12.77 -22.18 14.29
N GLY A 350 -12.17 -23.16 13.63
CA GLY A 350 -10.91 -23.79 14.03
C GLY A 350 -9.67 -23.15 13.41
N LYS A 351 -8.53 -23.85 13.55
CA LYS A 351 -7.20 -23.39 13.11
C LYS A 351 -7.09 -23.17 11.60
N GLU A 352 -7.90 -23.88 10.80
CA GLU A 352 -7.83 -23.84 9.33
C GLU A 352 -8.71 -22.73 8.73
N TYR A 353 -9.46 -22.01 9.55
CA TYR A 353 -10.32 -20.94 9.07
C TYR A 353 -9.49 -19.81 8.49
N VAL A 354 -9.72 -19.48 7.22
CA VAL A 354 -9.14 -18.32 6.54
C VAL A 354 -10.00 -17.10 6.86
N VAL A 355 -9.43 -16.14 7.57
CA VAL A 355 -10.12 -14.95 8.03
C VAL A 355 -10.49 -14.06 6.85
N LYS A 356 -11.70 -13.51 6.88
CA LYS A 356 -12.22 -12.61 5.86
C LYS A 356 -12.14 -11.16 6.34
N ASP A 357 -12.02 -10.24 5.38
CA ASP A 357 -12.10 -8.81 5.67
C ASP A 357 -13.48 -8.46 6.25
N GLY A 358 -13.50 -7.75 7.38
CA GLY A 358 -14.72 -7.38 8.09
C GLY A 358 -15.27 -8.42 9.06
N ASP A 359 -14.64 -9.59 9.22
CA ASP A 359 -15.04 -10.53 10.28
C ASP A 359 -14.98 -9.87 11.65
N MET A 360 -16.06 -9.93 12.42
CA MET A 360 -16.10 -9.62 13.85
C MET A 360 -15.58 -10.84 14.60
N MET A 361 -14.46 -10.70 15.35
CA MET A 361 -13.79 -11.86 15.90
C MET A 361 -13.55 -11.77 17.41
N ASN A 362 -13.75 -12.91 18.08
CA ASN A 362 -13.32 -13.12 19.44
C ASN A 362 -12.49 -14.42 19.52
N PHE A 363 -11.23 -14.32 19.98
CA PHE A 363 -10.32 -15.46 20.04
C PHE A 363 -10.31 -16.09 21.43
N LEU A 364 -10.49 -17.42 21.48
CA LEU A 364 -10.35 -18.21 22.69
C LEU A 364 -8.97 -18.90 22.64
N PHE A 365 -8.19 -18.69 23.67
CA PHE A 365 -6.84 -19.22 23.79
C PHE A 365 -6.56 -19.68 25.22
N ASN A 366 -5.53 -20.51 25.36
CA ASN A 366 -5.02 -20.96 26.66
C ASN A 366 -3.48 -20.87 26.63
N VAL A 367 -2.90 -20.26 27.64
CA VAL A 367 -1.44 -20.05 27.77
C VAL A 367 -0.94 -20.91 28.94
#